data_34614fbe10258832a5b642b9988aabf8
#
_entry.id   34614fbe10258832a5b642b9988aabf8
#
_cell.length_a   1.000
_cell.length_b   1.000
_cell.length_c   1.000
_cell.angle_alpha   90.00
_cell.angle_beta   90.00
_cell.angle_gamma   90.00
#
_symmetry.space_group_name_H-M   'P 1'
#
loop_
_entity.id
_entity.type
_entity.pdbx_description
1 polymer ?
#
loop_
_entity_poly.entity_id
_entity_poly.type
_entity_poly.pdbx_seq_one_letter_code
_entity_poly.pdbx_strand_id
1 'polypeptide(L)'
;GDVLPVALQNIENLFVFTLDVLNELGYTPIEKGKLVPGSNHFPLLKFYKENQGYDYYWLVEDDVRFSGEWKEFFDSFASCTSDFLSSVIETKAENPNWYWWSCLKTGNEAIAVDRLLRSFNPIYRLSSQALACIDDHLRKDWIGHHEVLLPTLLYNKGFLLEDFGGEGIFGRPEN
;
A
#
# COMPACT_ATOMS: atom_id res chain seq x y z
N GLY A 1 20.32 11.59 -17.13
CA GLY A 1 19.42 10.47 -17.03
C GLY A 1 20.19 9.23 -16.61
N ASP A 2 19.72 8.54 -15.60
CA ASP A 2 20.40 7.36 -15.07
C ASP A 2 20.31 6.23 -16.09
N VAL A 3 21.44 5.68 -16.48
CA VAL A 3 21.52 4.55 -17.40
C VAL A 3 21.18 3.30 -16.62
N LEU A 4 20.21 2.52 -17.11
CA LEU A 4 19.85 1.23 -16.53
C LEU A 4 21.11 0.32 -16.43
N PRO A 5 21.35 -0.29 -15.26
CA PRO A 5 22.43 -1.27 -15.11
C PRO A 5 22.33 -2.35 -16.15
N VAL A 6 23.47 -2.79 -16.70
CA VAL A 6 23.53 -3.79 -17.79
C VAL A 6 22.74 -5.07 -17.42
N ALA A 7 22.77 -5.48 -16.15
CA ALA A 7 22.03 -6.65 -15.66
C ALA A 7 20.50 -6.53 -15.81
N LEU A 8 19.98 -5.31 -15.92
CA LEU A 8 18.53 -5.07 -16.00
C LEU A 8 18.05 -4.80 -17.44
N GLN A 9 18.95 -4.59 -18.39
CA GLN A 9 18.59 -4.18 -19.76
C GLN A 9 17.83 -5.25 -20.56
N ASN A 10 17.89 -6.52 -20.15
CA ASN A 10 17.25 -7.65 -20.81
C ASN A 10 16.11 -8.27 -19.98
N ILE A 11 15.66 -7.60 -18.92
CA ILE A 11 14.52 -8.08 -18.11
C ILE A 11 13.24 -7.68 -18.83
N GLU A 12 12.42 -8.66 -19.20
CA GLU A 12 11.07 -8.43 -19.69
C GLU A 12 10.18 -7.91 -18.54
N ASN A 13 9.21 -7.04 -18.88
CA ASN A 13 8.25 -6.45 -17.94
C ASN A 13 8.91 -5.61 -16.83
N LEU A 14 10.04 -4.98 -17.11
CA LEU A 14 10.70 -4.08 -16.20
C LEU A 14 9.98 -2.73 -16.15
N PHE A 15 9.46 -2.35 -14.98
CA PHE A 15 8.92 -1.03 -14.70
C PHE A 15 9.97 -0.20 -13.96
N VAL A 16 10.41 0.89 -14.57
CA VAL A 16 11.45 1.76 -14.00
C VAL A 16 10.85 3.06 -13.52
N PHE A 17 11.22 3.46 -12.33
CA PHE A 17 10.87 4.77 -11.77
C PHE A 17 12.12 5.43 -11.13
N THR A 18 12.12 6.74 -11.06
CA THR A 18 13.14 7.56 -10.41
C THR A 18 12.48 8.49 -9.39
N LEU A 19 13.27 9.33 -8.74
CA LEU A 19 12.71 10.37 -7.86
C LEU A 19 11.77 11.34 -8.58
N ASP A 20 11.78 11.38 -9.91
CA ASP A 20 10.82 12.18 -10.70
C ASP A 20 9.37 11.76 -10.47
N VAL A 21 9.13 10.53 -10.01
CA VAL A 21 7.80 10.06 -9.61
C VAL A 21 7.11 11.02 -8.62
N LEU A 22 7.86 11.71 -7.77
CA LEU A 22 7.33 12.71 -6.84
C LEU A 22 6.71 13.91 -7.60
N ASN A 23 7.37 14.35 -8.67
CA ASN A 23 6.88 15.45 -9.51
C ASN A 23 5.75 15.00 -10.43
N GLU A 24 5.88 13.83 -11.03
CA GLU A 24 4.91 13.26 -11.97
C GLU A 24 3.55 12.99 -11.32
N LEU A 25 3.55 12.46 -10.10
CA LEU A 25 2.33 12.19 -9.35
C LEU A 25 1.75 13.43 -8.69
N GLY A 26 2.61 14.40 -8.31
CA GLY A 26 2.22 15.63 -7.65
C GLY A 26 1.71 15.45 -6.23
N TYR A 27 2.08 14.33 -5.56
CA TYR A 27 1.75 14.11 -4.15
C TYR A 27 2.79 14.72 -3.23
N THR A 28 2.37 15.00 -2.00
CA THR A 28 3.29 15.47 -0.95
C THR A 28 3.93 14.26 -0.25
N PRO A 29 5.26 14.05 -0.35
CA PRO A 29 5.94 12.97 0.36
C PRO A 29 6.09 13.29 1.85
N ILE A 30 6.36 12.26 2.67
CA ILE A 30 6.66 12.41 4.11
C ILE A 30 7.87 13.33 4.31
N GLU A 31 8.93 13.13 3.51
CA GLU A 31 10.09 14.00 3.45
C GLU A 31 10.20 14.65 2.08
N LYS A 32 10.31 15.97 2.06
CA LYS A 32 10.37 16.74 0.82
C LYS A 32 11.52 16.27 -0.08
N GLY A 33 11.18 15.92 -1.31
CA GLY A 33 12.15 15.54 -2.36
C GLY A 33 12.78 14.17 -2.18
N LYS A 34 12.21 13.30 -1.34
CA LYS A 34 12.73 11.94 -1.08
C LYS A 34 11.62 10.91 -1.12
N LEU A 35 11.95 9.73 -1.68
CA LEU A 35 11.23 8.49 -1.43
C LEU A 35 11.90 7.82 -0.22
N VAL A 36 11.32 7.98 0.94
CA VAL A 36 11.81 7.33 2.17
C VAL A 36 11.16 5.95 2.34
N PRO A 37 11.73 5.06 3.17
CA PRO A 37 11.02 3.85 3.59
C PRO A 37 9.59 4.21 4.04
N GLY A 38 8.62 3.40 3.60
CA GLY A 38 7.20 3.72 3.82
C GLY A 38 6.52 4.54 2.71
N SER A 39 7.22 4.82 1.61
CA SER A 39 6.67 5.51 0.43
C SER A 39 6.46 4.59 -0.79
N ASN A 40 6.46 3.26 -0.61
CA ASN A 40 6.34 2.29 -1.71
C ASN A 40 5.00 2.37 -2.47
N HIS A 41 3.99 3.00 -1.89
CA HIS A 41 2.73 3.28 -2.57
C HIS A 41 2.88 4.27 -3.75
N PHE A 42 3.92 5.12 -3.80
CA PHE A 42 4.14 6.03 -4.92
C PHE A 42 4.51 5.29 -6.22
N PRO A 43 5.53 4.43 -6.26
CA PRO A 43 5.78 3.63 -7.45
C PRO A 43 4.62 2.70 -7.82
N LEU A 44 3.88 2.16 -6.84
CA LEU A 44 2.69 1.37 -7.11
C LEU A 44 1.60 2.21 -7.80
N LEU A 45 1.35 3.43 -7.35
CA LEU A 45 0.36 4.33 -7.97
C LEU A 45 0.79 4.76 -9.37
N LYS A 46 2.09 4.99 -9.59
CA LYS A 46 2.61 5.23 -10.94
C LYS A 46 2.37 4.04 -11.85
N PHE A 47 2.72 2.83 -11.39
CA PHE A 47 2.46 1.60 -12.13
C PHE A 47 0.97 1.43 -12.46
N TYR A 48 0.10 1.63 -11.47
CA TYR A 48 -1.36 1.57 -11.64
C TYR A 48 -1.85 2.54 -12.73
N LYS A 49 -1.36 3.79 -12.74
CA LYS A 49 -1.76 4.80 -13.74
C LYS A 49 -1.33 4.44 -15.17
N GLU A 50 -0.19 3.80 -15.32
CA GLU A 50 0.36 3.42 -16.62
C GLU A 50 -0.12 2.05 -17.10
N ASN A 51 -0.62 1.20 -16.19
CA ASN A 51 -1.03 -0.18 -16.46
C ASN A 51 -2.46 -0.42 -15.94
N GLN A 52 -3.42 0.24 -16.57
CA GLN A 52 -4.85 0.08 -16.28
C GLN A 52 -5.38 -1.26 -16.80
N GLY A 53 -6.51 -1.72 -16.22
CA GLY A 53 -7.24 -2.89 -16.73
C GLY A 53 -7.12 -4.13 -15.86
N TYR A 54 -6.46 -4.05 -14.71
CA TYR A 54 -6.47 -5.10 -13.71
C TYR A 54 -7.44 -4.73 -12.56
N ASP A 55 -8.13 -5.72 -12.03
CA ASP A 55 -9.00 -5.53 -10.86
C ASP A 55 -8.21 -5.34 -9.57
N TYR A 56 -7.05 -6.01 -9.47
CA TYR A 56 -6.18 -6.01 -8.29
C TYR A 56 -4.71 -5.87 -8.66
N TYR A 57 -3.96 -5.24 -7.75
CA TYR A 57 -2.52 -5.01 -7.86
C TYR A 57 -1.83 -5.49 -6.58
N TRP A 58 -0.86 -6.36 -6.73
CA TRP A 58 0.00 -6.78 -5.63
C TRP A 58 1.28 -5.96 -5.61
N LEU A 59 1.73 -5.61 -4.41
CA LEU A 59 3.10 -5.17 -4.16
C LEU A 59 3.78 -6.19 -3.26
N VAL A 60 4.99 -6.57 -3.62
CA VAL A 60 5.87 -7.44 -2.83
C VAL A 60 7.23 -6.75 -2.78
N GLU A 61 7.73 -6.51 -1.57
CA GLU A 61 9.08 -5.94 -1.40
C GLU A 61 10.14 -6.97 -1.79
N ASP A 62 11.29 -6.52 -2.25
CA ASP A 62 12.33 -7.36 -2.87
C ASP A 62 13.05 -8.28 -1.86
N ASP A 63 12.94 -8.00 -0.58
CA ASP A 63 13.48 -8.81 0.52
C ASP A 63 12.46 -9.83 1.09
N VAL A 64 11.22 -9.83 0.63
CA VAL A 64 10.20 -10.82 1.04
C VAL A 64 10.57 -12.20 0.49
N ARG A 65 10.54 -13.19 1.37
CA ARG A 65 10.73 -14.61 1.02
C ARG A 65 9.54 -15.42 1.51
N PHE A 66 9.02 -16.25 0.63
CA PHE A 66 7.96 -17.21 0.95
C PHE A 66 8.54 -18.62 0.95
N SER A 67 8.21 -19.41 1.96
CA SER A 67 8.72 -20.79 2.09
C SER A 67 7.99 -21.82 1.22
N GLY A 68 6.86 -21.44 0.63
CA GLY A 68 6.07 -22.24 -0.31
C GLY A 68 6.21 -21.75 -1.75
N GLU A 69 5.32 -22.23 -2.59
CA GLU A 69 5.25 -21.81 -4.00
C GLU A 69 4.43 -20.52 -4.13
N TRP A 70 5.02 -19.48 -4.71
CA TRP A 70 4.33 -18.19 -4.93
C TRP A 70 3.00 -18.32 -5.67
N LYS A 71 2.93 -19.25 -6.64
CA LYS A 71 1.69 -19.50 -7.36
C LYS A 71 0.56 -19.93 -6.42
N GLU A 72 0.83 -20.84 -5.49
CA GLU A 72 -0.15 -21.31 -4.52
C GLU A 72 -0.58 -20.18 -3.59
N PHE A 73 0.36 -19.34 -3.16
CA PHE A 73 0.05 -18.15 -2.38
C PHE A 73 -0.95 -17.23 -3.09
N PHE A 74 -0.66 -16.80 -4.32
CA PHE A 74 -1.55 -15.91 -5.05
C PHE A 74 -2.88 -16.56 -5.42
N ASP A 75 -2.88 -17.83 -5.80
CA ASP A 75 -4.11 -18.59 -6.11
C ASP A 75 -5.05 -18.69 -4.90
N SER A 76 -4.52 -18.76 -3.68
CA SER A 76 -5.33 -18.80 -2.45
C SER A 76 -6.18 -17.53 -2.24
N PHE A 77 -5.84 -16.45 -2.90
CA PHE A 77 -6.58 -15.18 -2.88
C PHE A 77 -7.39 -14.91 -4.14
N ALA A 78 -7.46 -15.84 -5.10
CA ALA A 78 -8.14 -15.62 -6.38
C ALA A 78 -9.64 -15.32 -6.22
N SER A 79 -10.29 -15.89 -5.22
CA SER A 79 -11.70 -15.64 -4.89
C SER A 79 -11.92 -14.52 -3.87
N CYS A 80 -10.87 -13.93 -3.31
CA CYS A 80 -10.99 -12.88 -2.32
C CYS A 80 -11.34 -11.54 -2.97
N THR A 81 -12.43 -10.94 -2.52
CA THR A 81 -12.95 -9.66 -3.04
C THR A 81 -12.59 -8.44 -2.18
N SER A 82 -11.80 -8.63 -1.12
CA SER A 82 -11.37 -7.53 -0.27
C SER A 82 -10.53 -6.51 -1.05
N ASP A 83 -10.77 -5.24 -0.79
CA ASP A 83 -10.13 -4.12 -1.48
C ASP A 83 -8.67 -3.92 -1.05
N PHE A 84 -8.40 -4.24 0.21
CA PHE A 84 -7.07 -4.20 0.78
C PHE A 84 -6.77 -5.50 1.54
N LEU A 85 -5.79 -6.23 1.06
CA LEU A 85 -5.22 -7.40 1.73
C LEU A 85 -3.84 -7.05 2.26
N SER A 86 -3.60 -7.29 3.53
CA SER A 86 -2.29 -7.10 4.15
C SER A 86 -2.15 -8.02 5.36
N SER A 87 -1.11 -7.82 6.16
CA SER A 87 -0.94 -8.54 7.41
C SER A 87 -0.88 -7.58 8.60
N VAL A 88 -1.22 -8.11 9.79
CA VAL A 88 -1.14 -7.36 11.07
C VAL A 88 -1.92 -6.05 11.00
N ILE A 89 -3.20 -6.12 10.60
CA ILE A 89 -4.07 -4.94 10.62
C ILE A 89 -4.56 -4.72 12.04
N GLU A 90 -4.09 -3.66 12.67
CA GLU A 90 -4.33 -3.30 14.06
C GLU A 90 -4.87 -1.89 14.21
N THR A 91 -5.67 -1.67 15.23
CA THR A 91 -6.10 -0.34 15.65
C THR A 91 -4.99 0.38 16.43
N LYS A 92 -5.11 1.70 16.54
CA LYS A 92 -4.21 2.49 17.40
C LYS A 92 -4.32 2.10 18.87
N ALA A 93 -5.45 1.59 19.34
CA ALA A 93 -5.63 1.15 20.70
C ALA A 93 -4.82 -0.13 21.00
N GLU A 94 -4.70 -1.04 20.04
CA GLU A 94 -3.93 -2.28 20.15
C GLU A 94 -2.41 -2.02 20.12
N ASN A 95 -1.96 -1.00 19.41
CA ASN A 95 -0.55 -0.62 19.32
C ASN A 95 -0.33 0.89 19.44
N PRO A 96 -0.57 1.49 20.62
CA PRO A 96 -0.58 2.94 20.78
C PRO A 96 0.77 3.61 20.61
N ASN A 97 1.87 2.88 20.80
CA ASN A 97 3.24 3.41 20.79
C ASN A 97 3.96 3.21 19.44
N TRP A 98 3.26 2.74 18.41
CA TRP A 98 3.88 2.57 17.12
C TRP A 98 4.34 3.91 16.53
N TYR A 99 5.57 3.95 16.06
CA TYR A 99 6.30 5.19 15.72
C TYR A 99 5.60 6.04 14.63
N TRP A 100 5.04 5.39 13.62
CA TRP A 100 4.56 6.09 12.44
C TRP A 100 3.16 6.70 12.57
N TRP A 101 2.47 6.57 13.72
CA TRP A 101 1.20 7.27 13.94
C TRP A 101 1.30 8.77 13.74
N SER A 102 2.44 9.35 14.11
CA SER A 102 2.66 10.81 14.07
C SER A 102 2.86 11.38 12.68
N CYS A 103 3.16 10.54 11.68
CA CYS A 103 3.40 11.02 10.32
C CYS A 103 2.11 11.12 9.48
N LEU A 104 0.97 10.58 9.95
CA LEU A 104 -0.29 10.64 9.24
C LEU A 104 -0.87 12.06 9.28
N LYS A 105 -1.13 12.61 8.11
CA LYS A 105 -1.92 13.82 7.90
C LYS A 105 -3.09 13.48 6.97
N THR A 106 -4.26 13.97 7.29
CA THR A 106 -5.52 13.60 6.64
C THR A 106 -6.13 14.76 5.85
N GLY A 107 -5.29 15.69 5.37
CA GLY A 107 -5.76 16.92 4.72
C GLY A 107 -6.66 17.72 5.67
N ASN A 108 -7.90 17.96 5.22
CA ASN A 108 -8.92 18.65 6.01
C ASN A 108 -9.91 17.70 6.73
N GLU A 109 -9.66 16.38 6.70
CA GLU A 109 -10.57 15.40 7.30
C GLU A 109 -10.20 15.11 8.75
N ALA A 110 -11.20 15.08 9.63
CA ALA A 110 -11.02 14.65 11.02
C ALA A 110 -11.28 13.14 11.10
N ILE A 111 -10.26 12.38 11.48
CA ILE A 111 -10.37 10.93 11.72
C ILE A 111 -10.36 10.68 13.24
N ALA A 112 -11.37 9.96 13.73
CA ALA A 112 -11.43 9.57 15.12
C ALA A 112 -10.31 8.59 15.48
N VAL A 113 -9.79 8.66 16.70
CA VAL A 113 -8.61 7.88 17.12
C VAL A 113 -8.85 6.38 17.06
N ASP A 114 -10.06 5.94 17.33
CA ASP A 114 -10.51 4.53 17.24
C ASP A 114 -10.67 4.02 15.81
N ARG A 115 -10.58 4.92 14.82
CA ARG A 115 -10.61 4.60 13.39
C ARG A 115 -9.24 4.70 12.72
N LEU A 116 -8.20 4.92 13.50
CA LEU A 116 -6.82 4.86 13.01
C LEU A 116 -6.35 3.42 13.00
N LEU A 117 -5.92 2.96 11.83
CA LEU A 117 -5.39 1.62 11.61
C LEU A 117 -3.95 1.65 11.15
N ARG A 118 -3.21 0.62 11.48
CA ARG A 118 -1.94 0.28 10.86
C ARG A 118 -2.00 -1.12 10.27
N SER A 119 -1.10 -1.40 9.36
CA SER A 119 -0.85 -2.73 8.81
C SER A 119 0.65 -2.95 8.67
N PHE A 120 1.06 -4.18 8.39
CA PHE A 120 2.44 -4.51 8.03
C PHE A 120 2.48 -4.91 6.57
N ASN A 121 3.09 -4.08 5.73
CA ASN A 121 2.95 -4.07 4.29
C ASN A 121 4.20 -4.47 3.48
N PRO A 122 4.98 -5.49 3.84
CA PRO A 122 6.03 -6.00 2.94
C PRO A 122 5.43 -6.73 1.72
N ILE A 123 4.20 -7.24 1.87
CA ILE A 123 3.37 -7.77 0.80
C ILE A 123 1.93 -7.34 1.05
N TYR A 124 1.28 -6.79 0.03
CA TYR A 124 -0.12 -6.38 0.11
C TYR A 124 -0.77 -6.32 -1.27
N ARG A 125 -2.10 -6.37 -1.29
CA ARG A 125 -2.92 -6.23 -2.50
C ARG A 125 -3.91 -5.08 -2.34
N LEU A 126 -4.10 -4.33 -3.43
CA LEU A 126 -5.12 -3.27 -3.52
C LEU A 126 -6.02 -3.51 -4.73
N SER A 127 -7.32 -3.26 -4.57
CA SER A 127 -8.22 -3.17 -5.72
C SER A 127 -7.95 -1.91 -6.53
N SER A 128 -8.33 -1.92 -7.81
CA SER A 128 -8.24 -0.72 -8.67
C SER A 128 -9.04 0.46 -8.10
N GLN A 129 -10.18 0.17 -7.46
CA GLN A 129 -11.01 1.18 -6.80
C GLN A 129 -10.33 1.77 -5.56
N ALA A 130 -9.66 0.94 -4.76
CA ALA A 130 -8.87 1.41 -3.64
C ALA A 130 -7.72 2.31 -4.10
N LEU A 131 -6.99 1.92 -5.16
CA LEU A 131 -5.91 2.75 -5.74
C LEU A 131 -6.42 4.09 -6.26
N ALA A 132 -7.58 4.13 -6.92
CA ALA A 132 -8.22 5.37 -7.36
C ALA A 132 -8.58 6.27 -6.17
N CYS A 133 -9.10 5.70 -5.08
CA CYS A 133 -9.39 6.43 -3.85
C CYS A 133 -8.12 6.99 -3.20
N ILE A 134 -7.04 6.21 -3.16
CA ILE A 134 -5.74 6.64 -2.61
C ILE A 134 -5.18 7.81 -3.44
N ASP A 135 -5.18 7.71 -4.79
CA ASP A 135 -4.75 8.79 -5.69
C ASP A 135 -5.51 10.10 -5.40
N ASP A 136 -6.83 10.03 -5.30
CA ASP A 136 -7.68 11.20 -5.02
C ASP A 136 -7.34 11.87 -3.69
N HIS A 137 -7.08 11.08 -2.63
CA HIS A 137 -6.82 11.62 -1.30
C HIS A 137 -5.37 12.13 -1.15
N LEU A 138 -4.39 11.51 -1.79
CA LEU A 138 -3.02 12.03 -1.83
C LEU A 138 -2.96 13.40 -2.51
N ARG A 139 -3.83 13.67 -3.50
CA ARG A 139 -4.01 14.99 -4.12
C ARG A 139 -4.70 16.02 -3.22
N LYS A 140 -5.32 15.56 -2.14
CA LYS A 140 -6.00 16.38 -1.11
C LYS A 140 -5.19 16.44 0.19
N ASP A 141 -3.86 16.36 0.06
CA ASP A 141 -2.90 16.47 1.16
C ASP A 141 -3.00 15.39 2.25
N TRP A 142 -3.47 14.21 1.88
CA TRP A 142 -3.21 13.05 2.72
C TRP A 142 -1.75 12.64 2.58
N ILE A 143 -1.06 12.51 3.71
CA ILE A 143 0.38 12.19 3.78
C ILE A 143 0.60 11.17 4.88
N GLY A 144 1.45 10.20 4.66
CA GLY A 144 1.81 9.23 5.71
C GLY A 144 2.63 8.07 5.20
N HIS A 145 3.18 7.33 6.15
CA HIS A 145 3.76 6.01 5.89
C HIS A 145 2.66 5.09 5.36
N HIS A 146 2.95 4.30 4.34
CA HIS A 146 1.93 3.44 3.70
C HIS A 146 1.22 2.50 4.68
N GLU A 147 1.91 2.10 5.74
CA GLU A 147 1.34 1.22 6.76
C GLU A 147 0.31 1.87 7.68
N VAL A 148 0.23 3.19 7.75
CA VAL A 148 -0.83 3.89 8.48
C VAL A 148 -1.81 4.56 7.52
N LEU A 149 -1.31 5.09 6.41
CA LEU A 149 -2.11 5.84 5.45
C LEU A 149 -3.12 4.92 4.75
N LEU A 150 -2.65 3.80 4.18
CA LEU A 150 -3.51 2.91 3.38
C LEU A 150 -4.66 2.32 4.19
N PRO A 151 -4.40 1.59 5.31
CA PRO A 151 -5.50 0.99 6.07
C PRO A 151 -6.41 2.04 6.70
N THR A 152 -5.87 3.14 7.22
CA THR A 152 -6.70 4.20 7.83
C THR A 152 -7.60 4.84 6.79
N LEU A 153 -7.06 5.24 5.64
CA LEU A 153 -7.85 5.85 4.57
C LEU A 153 -8.95 4.92 4.10
N LEU A 154 -8.59 3.72 3.69
CA LEU A 154 -9.52 2.79 3.07
C LEU A 154 -10.62 2.36 4.04
N TYR A 155 -10.30 2.08 5.30
CA TYR A 155 -11.28 1.78 6.33
C TYR A 155 -12.29 2.92 6.54
N ASN A 156 -11.81 4.17 6.59
CA ASN A 156 -12.68 5.33 6.77
C ASN A 156 -13.54 5.64 5.54
N LYS A 157 -13.15 5.17 4.36
CA LYS A 157 -13.93 5.29 3.12
C LYS A 157 -14.82 4.08 2.84
N GLY A 158 -14.89 3.11 3.75
CA GLY A 158 -15.80 1.97 3.69
C GLY A 158 -15.35 0.84 2.75
N PHE A 159 -14.06 0.78 2.40
CA PHE A 159 -13.48 -0.34 1.68
C PHE A 159 -13.35 -1.57 2.58
N LEU A 160 -13.35 -2.76 1.97
CA LEU A 160 -13.19 -4.02 2.67
C LEU A 160 -11.69 -4.31 2.88
N LEU A 161 -11.30 -4.42 4.15
CA LEU A 161 -9.96 -4.78 4.57
C LEU A 161 -9.94 -6.22 5.08
N GLU A 162 -8.90 -6.98 4.73
CA GLU A 162 -8.68 -8.34 5.22
C GLU A 162 -7.23 -8.56 5.59
N ASP A 163 -7.01 -9.13 6.78
CA ASP A 163 -5.72 -9.55 7.28
C ASP A 163 -5.52 -11.04 6.95
N PHE A 164 -4.54 -11.33 6.09
CA PHE A 164 -4.24 -12.70 5.69
C PHE A 164 -3.23 -13.40 6.61
N GLY A 165 -2.61 -12.67 7.52
CA GLY A 165 -1.59 -13.18 8.43
C GLY A 165 -1.96 -13.08 9.90
N GLY A 166 -3.12 -12.50 10.25
CA GLY A 166 -3.49 -12.16 11.61
C GLY A 166 -4.79 -12.77 12.09
N GLU A 167 -5.01 -12.57 13.37
CA GLU A 167 -6.27 -12.79 14.07
C GLU A 167 -6.98 -11.43 14.27
N GLY A 168 -8.22 -11.46 14.70
CA GLY A 168 -8.98 -10.25 15.03
C GLY A 168 -10.06 -9.89 14.02
N ILE A 169 -10.58 -8.67 14.10
CA ILE A 169 -11.76 -8.24 13.33
C ILE A 169 -11.54 -8.15 11.82
N PHE A 170 -10.30 -8.10 11.39
CA PHE A 170 -9.90 -8.11 9.99
C PHE A 170 -9.37 -9.47 9.55
N GLY A 171 -9.23 -10.44 10.47
CA GLY A 171 -8.75 -11.77 10.15
C GLY A 171 -9.64 -12.49 9.15
N ARG A 172 -9.01 -13.25 8.26
CA ARG A 172 -9.73 -14.08 7.30
C ARG A 172 -10.50 -15.17 8.05
N PRO A 173 -11.81 -15.36 7.81
CA PRO A 173 -12.53 -16.48 8.43
C PRO A 173 -11.87 -17.80 8.06
N GLU A 174 -11.65 -18.66 9.05
CA GLU A 174 -11.21 -20.04 8.79
C GLU A 174 -12.25 -20.74 7.91
N ASN A 175 -11.80 -21.34 6.82
CA ASN A 175 -12.63 -22.17 5.93
C ASN A 175 -12.93 -23.53 6.54
#